data_716f385679a85555a122f1534653efcf
#
_entry.id   716f385679a85555a122f1534653efcf
#
_cell.length_a   1.000
_cell.length_b   1.000
_cell.length_c   1.000
_cell.angle_alpha   90.00
_cell.angle_beta   90.00
_cell.angle_gamma   90.00
#
_symmetry.space_group_name_H-M   'P 1'
#
loop_
_entity.id
_entity.type
_entity.pdbx_description
1 polymer ?
#
loop_
_entity_poly.entity_id
_entity_poly.type
_entity_poly.pdbx_seq_one_letter_code
_entity_poly.pdbx_strand_id
1 'polypeptide(L)'
;NEIYLEGFLCKKPLHRVSPLGRKICDLMLAVNRMYNKSDYIPCIAWGRNAIYSSTLEIGDKIALQGRLQSRQYKKKREDGEVEVRTAYEVSILQLETFAEEMA
;
A
#
# COMPACT_ATOMS: atom_id res chain seq x y z
N ASN A 1 -1.44 -13.13 -12.22
CA ASN A 1 -0.65 -12.30 -11.31
C ASN A 1 -1.41 -12.15 -9.99
N GLU A 2 -1.02 -12.94 -9.00
CA GLU A 2 -1.55 -12.86 -7.64
C GLU A 2 -0.40 -12.76 -6.67
N ILE A 3 -0.55 -11.88 -5.68
CA ILE A 3 0.43 -11.70 -4.63
C ILE A 3 -0.29 -11.81 -3.29
N TYR A 4 0.31 -12.60 -2.39
CA TYR A 4 -0.10 -12.65 -1.00
C TYR A 4 1.02 -12.07 -0.14
N LEU A 5 0.69 -11.14 0.74
CA LEU A 5 1.64 -10.51 1.63
C LEU A 5 1.12 -10.45 3.06
N GLU A 6 2.02 -10.64 3.99
CA GLU A 6 1.80 -10.35 5.40
C GLU A 6 2.87 -9.38 5.87
N GLY A 7 2.46 -8.38 6.63
CA GLY A 7 3.40 -7.41 7.13
C GLY A 7 2.76 -6.40 8.05
N PHE A 8 3.50 -5.36 8.34
CA PHE A 8 3.08 -4.31 9.26
C PHE A 8 2.98 -2.98 8.54
N LEU A 9 1.96 -2.20 8.87
CA LEU A 9 1.89 -0.83 8.37
C LEU A 9 3.00 -0.01 8.99
N CYS A 10 3.84 0.58 8.15
CA CYS A 10 4.97 1.39 8.60
C CYS A 10 4.76 2.88 8.38
N LYS A 11 3.66 3.26 7.75
CA LYS A 11 3.24 4.64 7.58
C LYS A 11 1.76 4.76 7.83
N LYS A 12 1.32 5.95 8.24
CA LYS A 12 -0.11 6.22 8.39
C LYS A 12 -0.79 6.09 7.03
N PRO A 13 -1.90 5.33 6.94
CA PRO A 13 -2.64 5.23 5.69
C PRO A 13 -3.11 6.59 5.21
N LEU A 14 -2.96 6.84 3.92
CA LEU A 14 -3.35 8.10 3.31
C LEU A 14 -4.59 7.90 2.45
N HIS A 15 -5.72 8.40 2.95
CA HIS A 15 -6.99 8.35 2.23
C HIS A 15 -7.09 9.52 1.25
N ARG A 16 -7.51 9.23 0.04
CA ARG A 16 -7.77 10.26 -0.98
C ARG A 16 -8.93 9.84 -1.87
N VAL A 17 -9.43 10.78 -2.64
CA VAL A 17 -10.52 10.54 -3.57
C VAL A 17 -10.03 10.87 -4.98
N SER A 18 -10.26 9.96 -5.92
CA SER A 18 -9.87 10.19 -7.31
C SER A 18 -10.75 11.26 -7.95
N PRO A 19 -10.34 11.83 -9.11
CA PRO A 19 -11.17 12.79 -9.82
C PRO A 19 -12.56 12.27 -10.19
N LEU A 20 -12.71 10.95 -10.34
CA LEU A 20 -13.99 10.31 -10.63
C LEU A 20 -14.79 9.96 -9.37
N GLY A 21 -14.32 10.38 -8.20
CA GLY A 21 -15.02 10.14 -6.95
C GLY A 21 -14.76 8.79 -6.29
N ARG A 22 -13.79 8.03 -6.78
CA ARG A 22 -13.44 6.74 -6.16
C ARG A 22 -12.58 6.95 -4.92
N LYS A 23 -12.92 6.22 -3.88
CA LYS A 23 -12.14 6.25 -2.64
C LYS A 23 -10.89 5.40 -2.80
N ILE A 24 -9.77 5.97 -2.41
CA ILE A 24 -8.45 5.35 -2.52
C ILE A 24 -7.74 5.49 -1.19
N CYS A 25 -6.98 4.47 -0.80
CA CYS A 25 -6.10 4.56 0.35
C CYS A 25 -4.72 4.02 -0.03
N ASP A 26 -3.71 4.84 0.18
CA ASP A 26 -2.32 4.44 -0.05
C ASP A 26 -1.73 3.92 1.26
N LEU A 27 -1.13 2.75 1.19
CA LEU A 27 -0.55 2.05 2.33
C LEU A 27 0.92 1.73 2.04
N MET A 28 1.73 1.71 3.09
CA MET A 28 3.10 1.19 2.98
C MET A 28 3.24 0.01 3.92
N LEU A 29 3.50 -1.15 3.36
CA LEU A 29 3.61 -2.39 4.11
C LEU A 29 5.08 -2.77 4.27
N ALA A 30 5.49 -2.99 5.52
CA ALA A 30 6.81 -3.54 5.82
C ALA A 30 6.69 -5.06 5.92
N VAL A 31 7.35 -5.75 5.01
CA VAL A 31 7.37 -7.21 4.96
C VAL A 31 8.74 -7.68 5.41
N ASN A 32 8.78 -8.46 6.47
CA ASN A 32 10.03 -8.93 7.03
C ASN A 32 10.60 -10.09 6.21
N ARG A 33 11.90 -10.01 5.94
CA ARG A 33 12.65 -11.10 5.35
C ARG A 33 13.55 -11.75 6.39
N MET A 34 14.15 -12.87 6.03
CA MET A 34 15.17 -13.50 6.85
C MET A 34 16.35 -12.54 7.07
N TYR A 35 17.09 -12.72 8.16
CA TYR A 35 18.27 -11.92 8.51
C TYR A 35 17.98 -10.46 8.83
N ASN A 36 16.83 -10.19 9.47
CA ASN A 36 16.46 -8.85 9.97
C ASN A 36 16.36 -7.77 8.88
N LYS A 37 16.03 -8.18 7.65
CA LYS A 37 15.78 -7.24 6.56
C LYS A 37 14.29 -7.10 6.34
N SER A 38 13.89 -5.94 5.84
CA SER A 38 12.49 -5.67 5.51
C SER A 38 12.40 -5.10 4.11
N ASP A 39 11.35 -5.47 3.41
CA ASP A 39 10.95 -4.83 2.17
C ASP A 39 9.80 -3.88 2.47
N TYR A 40 9.83 -2.71 1.87
CA TYR A 40 8.78 -1.71 2.02
C TYR A 40 7.98 -1.67 0.73
N ILE A 41 6.74 -2.12 0.79
CA ILE A 41 5.95 -2.36 -0.40
C ILE A 41 4.76 -1.41 -0.42
N PRO A 42 4.71 -0.51 -1.42
CA PRO A 42 3.55 0.37 -1.57
C PRO A 42 2.34 -0.43 -2.04
N CYS A 43 1.22 -0.19 -1.40
CA CYS A 43 -0.04 -0.84 -1.70
C CYS A 43 -1.12 0.21 -1.89
N ILE A 44 -2.12 -0.12 -2.70
CA ILE A 44 -3.25 0.76 -2.94
C ILE A 44 -4.55 -0.01 -2.75
N ALA A 45 -5.44 0.56 -1.95
CA ALA A 45 -6.77 0.01 -1.71
C ALA A 45 -7.83 0.90 -2.38
N TRP A 46 -8.92 0.30 -2.81
CA TRP A 46 -10.00 0.95 -3.53
C TRP A 46 -11.34 0.70 -2.84
N GLY A 47 -12.22 1.68 -2.90
CA GLY A 47 -13.60 1.53 -2.46
C GLY A 47 -13.71 1.12 -1.00
N ARG A 48 -14.37 0.02 -0.74
CA ARG A 48 -14.58 -0.50 0.61
C ARG A 48 -13.28 -0.78 1.34
N ASN A 49 -12.32 -1.38 0.64
CA ASN A 49 -11.00 -1.64 1.20
C ASN A 49 -10.27 -0.35 1.55
N ALA A 50 -10.49 0.71 0.78
CA ALA A 50 -9.89 2.02 1.10
C ALA A 50 -10.48 2.60 2.38
N ILE A 51 -11.79 2.50 2.57
CA ILE A 51 -12.45 2.97 3.78
C ILE A 51 -11.94 2.20 4.99
N TYR A 52 -11.90 0.88 4.88
CA TYR A 52 -11.44 0.04 5.98
C TYR A 52 -9.97 0.31 6.32
N SER A 53 -9.10 0.35 5.31
CA SER A 53 -7.66 0.54 5.54
C SER A 53 -7.35 1.94 6.09
N SER A 54 -8.18 2.93 5.81
CA SER A 54 -7.98 4.27 6.35
C SER A 54 -8.15 4.35 7.87
N THR A 55 -8.77 3.34 8.47
CA THR A 55 -8.95 3.26 9.93
C THR A 55 -7.78 2.59 10.65
N LEU A 56 -6.85 2.01 9.90
CA LEU A 56 -5.73 1.29 10.46
C LEU A 56 -4.64 2.23 10.95
N GLU A 57 -3.78 1.73 11.83
CA GLU A 57 -2.73 2.51 12.46
C GLU A 57 -1.35 1.92 12.15
N ILE A 58 -0.33 2.75 12.28
CA ILE A 58 1.06 2.31 12.18
C ILE A 58 1.29 1.20 13.19
N GLY A 59 1.91 0.12 12.75
CA GLY A 59 2.19 -1.04 13.57
C GLY A 59 1.16 -2.15 13.46
N ASP A 60 0.00 -1.86 12.86
CA ASP A 60 -1.00 -2.91 12.64
C ASP A 60 -0.46 -3.98 11.70
N LYS A 61 -0.67 -5.24 12.06
CA LYS A 61 -0.31 -6.36 11.20
C LYS A 61 -1.48 -6.68 10.29
N ILE A 62 -1.20 -6.77 9.01
CA ILE A 62 -2.22 -7.09 8.02
C ILE A 62 -1.73 -8.19 7.09
N ALA A 63 -2.69 -8.94 6.56
CA ALA A 63 -2.49 -9.86 5.46
C ALA A 63 -3.31 -9.36 4.29
N LEU A 64 -2.75 -9.41 3.10
CA LEU A 64 -3.47 -8.98 1.92
C LEU A 64 -3.21 -9.89 0.74
N GLN A 65 -4.16 -9.90 -0.16
CA GLN A 65 -4.06 -10.53 -1.46
C GLN A 65 -4.34 -9.46 -2.51
N GLY A 66 -3.53 -9.43 -3.54
CA GLY A 66 -3.69 -8.43 -4.57
C GLY A 66 -2.92 -8.79 -5.83
N ARG A 67 -2.68 -7.76 -6.63
CA ARG A 67 -2.00 -7.87 -7.91
C ARG A 67 -0.88 -6.85 -7.94
N LEU A 68 0.28 -7.24 -8.48
CA LEU A 68 1.33 -6.28 -8.79
C LEU A 68 0.92 -5.49 -10.03
N GLN A 69 1.02 -4.18 -9.94
CA GLN A 69 0.77 -3.31 -11.08
C GLN A 69 1.83 -2.23 -11.16
N SER A 70 2.02 -1.70 -12.34
CA SER A 70 2.89 -0.56 -12.54
C SER A 70 2.07 0.64 -13.00
N ARG A 71 2.57 1.82 -12.69
CA ARG A 71 2.03 3.06 -13.23
C ARG A 71 3.15 4.01 -13.56
N GLN A 72 2.97 4.77 -14.60
CA GLN A 72 3.91 5.81 -14.97
C GLN A 72 3.48 7.12 -14.33
N TYR A 73 4.48 7.89 -13.92
CA TYR A 73 4.25 9.22 -13.38
C TYR A 73 5.37 10.15 -13.87
N LYS A 74 5.07 11.43 -13.87
CA LYS A 74 6.01 12.45 -14.27
C LYS A 74 6.65 13.08 -13.05
N LYS A 75 7.97 13.16 -13.05
CA LYS A 75 8.73 13.83 -12.00
C LYS A 75 9.49 14.97 -12.61
N LYS A 76 9.32 16.17 -12.05
CA LYS A 76 10.08 17.34 -12.47
C LYS A 76 11.46 17.29 -11.82
N ARG A 77 12.51 17.35 -12.64
CA ARG A 77 13.89 17.37 -12.18
C ARG A 77 14.30 18.78 -11.79
N GLU A 78 15.42 18.89 -11.05
CA GLU A 78 15.94 20.18 -10.61
C GLU A 78 16.30 21.10 -11.77
N ASP A 79 16.71 20.52 -12.91
CA ASP A 79 17.03 21.28 -14.13
C ASP A 79 15.79 21.76 -14.90
N GLY A 80 14.59 21.48 -14.39
CA GLY A 80 13.32 21.86 -15.01
C GLY A 80 12.80 20.86 -16.02
N GLU A 81 13.55 19.82 -16.36
CA GLU A 81 13.10 18.80 -17.29
C GLU A 81 12.16 17.83 -16.59
N VAL A 82 11.23 17.26 -17.37
CA VAL A 82 10.26 16.27 -16.87
C VAL A 82 10.77 14.87 -17.22
N GLU A 83 10.87 14.04 -16.20
CA GLU A 83 11.27 12.64 -16.33
C GLU A 83 10.05 11.74 -16.12
N VAL A 84 9.87 10.77 -17.00
CA VAL A 84 8.84 9.76 -16.84
C VAL A 84 9.43 8.59 -16.07
N ARG A 85 8.81 8.24 -14.95
CA ARG A 85 9.23 7.13 -14.10
C ARG A 85 8.13 6.10 -13.97
N THR A 86 8.52 4.89 -13.63
CA THR A 86 7.60 3.78 -13.37
C THR A 86 7.65 3.42 -11.90
N ALA A 87 6.48 3.40 -11.27
CA ALA A 87 6.33 2.90 -9.90
C ALA A 87 5.61 1.56 -9.94
N TYR A 88 5.97 0.68 -9.01
CA TYR A 88 5.32 -0.60 -8.83
C TYR A 88 4.60 -0.59 -7.49
N GLU A 89 3.39 -1.11 -7.49
CA GLU A 89 2.57 -1.17 -6.28
C GLU A 89 1.67 -2.39 -6.31
N VAL A 90 1.18 -2.79 -5.16
CA VAL A 90 0.23 -3.89 -5.05
C VAL A 90 -1.18 -3.31 -4.95
N SER A 91 -2.01 -3.63 -5.92
CA SER A 91 -3.43 -3.29 -5.88
C SER A 91 -4.16 -4.34 -5.04
N ILE A 92 -4.72 -3.90 -3.92
CA ILE A 92 -5.30 -4.80 -2.93
C ILE A 92 -6.68 -5.27 -3.39
N LEU A 93 -6.89 -6.58 -3.41
CA LEU A 93 -8.19 -7.20 -3.68
C LEU A 93 -8.90 -7.55 -2.37
N GLN A 94 -8.15 -8.09 -1.42
CA GLN A 94 -8.66 -8.45 -0.09
C GLN A 94 -7.60 -8.12 0.95
N LEU A 95 -8.03 -7.68 2.12
CA LEU A 95 -7.12 -7.49 3.25
C LEU A 95 -7.84 -7.81 4.54
N GLU A 96 -7.06 -8.24 5.53
CA GLU A 96 -7.57 -8.52 6.87
C GLU A 96 -6.52 -8.12 7.90
N THR A 97 -6.97 -7.75 9.06
CA THR A 97 -6.10 -7.47 10.20
C THR A 97 -6.03 -8.68 11.11
N PHE A 98 -4.90 -8.82 11.79
CA PHE A 98 -4.77 -9.81 12.84
C PHE A 98 -5.25 -9.18 14.13
N ALA A 99 -6.29 -9.77 14.72
CA ALA A 99 -6.74 -9.36 16.03
C ALA A 99 -5.66 -9.71 17.05
N GLU A 100 -5.34 -8.76 17.94
CA GLU A 100 -4.49 -9.09 19.08
C GLU A 100 -5.24 -10.05 19.97
N GLU A 101 -4.63 -11.20 20.26
CA GLU A 101 -5.13 -12.08 21.27
C GLU A 101 -4.92 -11.40 22.63
N MET A 102 -6.00 -11.06 23.25
CA MET A 102 -5.98 -10.62 24.65
C MET A 102 -5.72 -11.85 25.51
N ALA A 103 -4.50 -11.95 25.96
CA ALA A 103 -4.16 -13.02 26.89
C ALA A 103 -4.83 -12.77 28.25
#